data_c081c25c3624ff438c42be700d3f7750
#
_entry.id   c081c25c3624ff438c42be700d3f7750
#
_cell.length_a   1.000
_cell.length_b   1.000
_cell.length_c   1.000
_cell.angle_alpha   90.00
_cell.angle_beta   90.00
_cell.angle_gamma   90.00
#
_symmetry.space_group_name_H-M   'P 1'
#
loop_
_entity.id
_entity.type
_entity.pdbx_description
1 polymer ?
#
loop_
_entity_poly.entity_id
_entity_poly.type
_entity_poly.pdbx_seq_one_letter_code
_entity_poly.pdbx_strand_id
1 'polypeptide(L)'
;MKKKTIPWLLILFLLLTGCGAKADSTPALQNETGPVISAEVEQQPQTALTDSEETNQNLTHATEEPAQSSSGLSSKQPSAPEIVTPIEDSTFEIHFLDVGQGDCALVLCDGKAMLIDGGEASESSKVYAYLKKLGVDHMDYIVATHAHSDHIGGLSGALSYATVDMALCPMTSYDSKTFNSFTKYLGQQGVSITVPEPGDTFSLGSASIAVLGPQKSYDNINDTSIVLKVVYGTTSFLLTGDAERTAEADILAAGYDLSSSVLKVGHHGSDTSTSYPFLREVMPEYAVIQVGKGNSYGHPTEDTLSKLRDADVKVYRNDLQGTIICTSDGESVSFITEKNESIQTNPTVTVMPGQNDVGEYIGNKNSKKFHLPTCKTLPAEKNQVFFESRQDAVDAGYDPCGNCKP
;
A
#
# COMPACT_ATOMS: atom_id res chain seq x y z
N MET A 1 -12.94 23.61 -58.62
CA MET A 1 -12.11 22.74 -59.46
C MET A 1 -10.65 23.14 -59.34
N LYS A 2 -9.83 22.31 -58.77
CA LYS A 2 -8.38 22.08 -58.99
C LYS A 2 -7.87 21.12 -57.90
N LYS A 3 -7.70 19.86 -58.27
CA LYS A 3 -7.10 18.80 -57.49
C LYS A 3 -5.59 19.02 -57.45
N LYS A 4 -4.92 18.96 -56.27
CA LYS A 4 -3.48 18.85 -56.12
C LYS A 4 -3.14 17.46 -55.58
N THR A 5 -2.43 16.74 -56.41
CA THR A 5 -1.85 15.42 -56.14
C THR A 5 -0.49 15.58 -55.43
N ILE A 6 -0.25 14.78 -54.41
CA ILE A 6 1.04 14.67 -53.69
C ILE A 6 1.68 13.34 -54.11
N PRO A 7 2.97 13.31 -54.50
CA PRO A 7 3.64 12.07 -54.89
C PRO A 7 4.18 11.26 -53.69
N TRP A 8 4.06 9.96 -53.84
CA TRP A 8 4.64 8.93 -52.97
C TRP A 8 6.17 8.87 -53.16
N LEU A 9 6.91 8.92 -52.06
CA LEU A 9 8.35 8.64 -52.04
C LEU A 9 8.56 7.20 -51.56
N LEU A 10 9.06 6.36 -52.48
CA LEU A 10 9.50 4.98 -52.23
C LEU A 10 10.89 5.03 -51.55
N ILE A 11 11.04 4.46 -50.36
CA ILE A 11 12.34 4.21 -49.75
C ILE A 11 12.64 2.70 -49.85
N LEU A 12 13.73 2.45 -50.57
CA LEU A 12 14.32 1.15 -50.91
C LEU A 12 15.09 0.56 -49.71
N PHE A 13 14.72 -0.64 -49.24
CA PHE A 13 15.48 -1.40 -48.25
C PHE A 13 16.61 -2.17 -48.96
N LEU A 14 17.85 -1.88 -48.57
CA LEU A 14 19.02 -2.67 -48.93
C LEU A 14 19.26 -3.75 -47.87
N LEU A 15 19.09 -5.00 -48.25
CA LEU A 15 19.51 -6.19 -47.51
C LEU A 15 21.00 -6.44 -47.77
N LEU A 16 21.81 -6.48 -46.72
CA LEU A 16 23.13 -7.04 -46.74
C LEU A 16 23.17 -8.32 -45.89
N THR A 17 23.29 -9.42 -46.57
CA THR A 17 23.61 -10.75 -46.06
C THR A 17 25.11 -10.87 -45.81
N GLY A 18 25.50 -11.33 -44.61
CA GLY A 18 26.87 -11.73 -44.31
C GLY A 18 26.88 -13.00 -43.45
N CYS A 19 27.29 -14.11 -44.08
CA CYS A 19 27.61 -15.39 -43.45
C CYS A 19 29.02 -15.35 -42.80
N GLY A 20 29.18 -16.10 -41.68
CA GLY A 20 30.52 -16.45 -41.14
C GLY A 20 30.41 -17.06 -39.74
N ALA A 21 30.30 -18.36 -39.68
CA ALA A 21 31.14 -19.46 -39.17
C ALA A 21 31.46 -19.51 -37.66
N LYS A 22 31.25 -20.73 -37.14
CA LYS A 22 31.44 -21.29 -35.79
C LYS A 22 32.90 -21.21 -35.30
N ALA A 23 33.07 -21.13 -33.98
CA ALA A 23 34.05 -21.92 -33.24
C ALA A 23 33.65 -22.13 -31.80
N ASP A 24 33.56 -23.42 -31.41
CA ASP A 24 33.52 -23.95 -30.06
C ASP A 24 34.83 -23.66 -29.32
N SER A 25 34.73 -23.39 -28.01
CA SER A 25 35.71 -23.90 -27.04
C SER A 25 35.28 -23.59 -25.60
N THR A 26 34.96 -24.63 -24.87
CA THR A 26 34.99 -24.69 -23.40
C THR A 26 36.43 -24.83 -22.91
N PRO A 27 36.81 -24.31 -21.76
CA PRO A 27 37.56 -25.13 -20.81
C PRO A 27 37.05 -25.10 -19.38
N ALA A 28 36.99 -26.25 -18.88
CA ALA A 28 37.27 -26.94 -17.61
C ALA A 28 37.57 -26.11 -16.36
N LEU A 29 36.95 -26.64 -15.27
CA LEU A 29 37.19 -26.40 -13.84
C LEU A 29 38.67 -26.53 -13.46
N GLN A 30 39.13 -25.62 -12.60
CA GLN A 30 40.20 -25.94 -11.64
C GLN A 30 39.82 -25.45 -10.25
N ASN A 31 39.81 -26.43 -9.32
CA ASN A 31 39.77 -26.25 -7.87
C ASN A 31 41.13 -25.73 -7.39
N GLU A 32 41.12 -24.69 -6.55
CA GLU A 32 42.23 -24.48 -5.62
C GLU A 32 41.72 -24.25 -4.21
N THR A 33 42.28 -25.04 -3.30
CA THR A 33 42.02 -25.13 -1.87
C THR A 33 42.97 -24.27 -1.06
N GLY A 34 42.43 -23.55 -0.05
CA GLY A 34 43.06 -23.24 1.23
C GLY A 34 43.62 -21.83 1.43
N PRO A 35 43.87 -21.40 2.68
CA PRO A 35 43.70 -22.12 3.93
C PRO A 35 42.79 -21.45 4.96
N VAL A 36 42.37 -22.25 5.92
CA VAL A 36 41.64 -21.95 7.15
C VAL A 36 42.57 -21.19 8.11
N ILE A 37 42.10 -20.07 8.70
CA ILE A 37 42.68 -19.48 9.89
C ILE A 37 41.64 -19.40 10.98
N SER A 38 41.98 -20.01 12.10
CA SER A 38 41.23 -20.25 13.31
C SER A 38 40.90 -18.97 14.08
N ALA A 39 39.73 -18.99 14.70
CA ALA A 39 39.27 -17.99 15.65
C ALA A 39 39.98 -18.15 16.99
N GLU A 40 40.37 -17.06 17.58
CA GLU A 40 40.65 -16.96 19.01
C GLU A 40 39.64 -16.03 19.66
N VAL A 41 39.02 -16.62 20.72
CA VAL A 41 38.07 -15.98 21.62
C VAL A 41 38.87 -15.28 22.72
N GLU A 42 38.66 -13.99 22.91
CA GLU A 42 39.14 -13.32 24.13
C GLU A 42 37.98 -12.75 24.93
N GLN A 43 37.97 -13.19 26.21
CA GLN A 43 36.99 -12.88 27.23
C GLN A 43 37.27 -11.53 27.89
N GLN A 44 36.19 -10.99 28.46
CA GLN A 44 36.01 -9.79 29.27
C GLN A 44 37.04 -9.62 30.41
N PRO A 45 37.03 -8.43 31.08
CA PRO A 45 36.51 -8.44 32.44
C PRO A 45 35.52 -7.32 32.81
N GLN A 46 34.60 -7.72 33.70
CA GLN A 46 33.72 -6.87 34.51
C GLN A 46 34.52 -6.16 35.61
N THR A 47 34.16 -4.91 35.94
CA THR A 47 34.31 -4.30 37.27
C THR A 47 33.16 -3.30 37.47
N ALA A 48 32.25 -3.58 38.31
CA ALA A 48 32.01 -3.22 39.72
C ALA A 48 31.66 -1.75 39.99
N LEU A 49 30.47 -1.61 40.54
CA LEU A 49 29.75 -0.52 41.19
C LEU A 49 30.61 0.37 42.14
N THR A 50 30.33 1.67 42.18
CA THR A 50 30.28 2.45 43.42
C THR A 50 29.27 3.59 43.33
N ASP A 51 28.41 3.63 44.34
CA ASP A 51 27.54 4.72 44.74
C ASP A 51 28.30 5.99 45.12
N SER A 52 27.72 7.16 44.91
CA SER A 52 27.81 8.28 45.85
C SER A 52 26.74 9.35 45.57
N GLU A 53 26.15 9.75 46.68
CA GLU A 53 25.04 10.65 46.92
C GLU A 53 25.30 12.15 46.63
N GLU A 54 24.17 12.83 46.38
CA GLU A 54 23.75 14.19 46.74
C GLU A 54 24.67 15.40 46.52
N THR A 55 24.15 16.42 45.86
CA THR A 55 23.77 17.69 46.50
C THR A 55 22.93 18.60 45.59
N ASN A 56 21.87 19.06 46.20
CA ASN A 56 20.91 20.10 45.75
C ASN A 56 21.62 21.48 45.68
N GLN A 57 21.44 22.26 44.61
CA GLN A 57 21.37 23.72 44.70
C GLN A 57 20.53 24.34 43.58
N ASN A 58 19.50 25.02 44.01
CA ASN A 58 18.61 25.93 43.33
C ASN A 58 19.37 27.10 42.66
N LEU A 59 19.15 27.38 41.37
CA LEU A 59 19.27 28.76 40.85
C LEU A 59 18.24 28.98 39.74
N THR A 60 17.31 29.85 40.01
CA THR A 60 16.35 30.46 39.11
C THR A 60 17.05 31.33 38.07
N HIS A 61 16.82 31.04 36.78
CA HIS A 61 16.97 32.04 35.73
C HIS A 61 15.85 31.83 34.70
N ALA A 62 14.98 32.83 34.61
CA ALA A 62 13.99 32.97 33.56
C ALA A 62 14.68 33.25 32.24
N THR A 63 14.40 32.45 31.20
CA THR A 63 14.73 32.78 29.83
C THR A 63 13.52 32.48 29.00
N GLU A 64 13.07 33.46 28.23
CA GLU A 64 11.91 33.43 27.35
C GLU A 64 12.07 32.32 26.31
N GLU A 65 11.04 31.46 26.18
CA GLU A 65 10.90 30.48 25.12
C GLU A 65 10.39 31.14 23.83
N PRO A 66 10.98 30.82 22.67
CA PRO A 66 10.29 31.09 21.40
C PRO A 66 9.20 30.06 21.20
N ALA A 67 7.99 30.51 20.89
CA ALA A 67 6.84 29.70 20.57
C ALA A 67 7.15 28.73 19.40
N GLN A 68 7.37 27.47 19.70
CA GLN A 68 7.34 26.38 18.71
C GLN A 68 5.90 25.98 18.46
N SER A 69 5.45 26.13 17.23
CA SER A 69 4.22 25.50 16.75
C SER A 69 4.45 23.99 16.69
N SER A 70 4.02 23.28 17.72
CA SER A 70 4.09 21.82 17.78
C SER A 70 2.88 21.22 17.05
N SER A 71 3.01 20.94 15.76
CA SER A 71 2.24 19.89 15.09
C SER A 71 2.90 18.55 15.46
N GLY A 72 2.64 18.04 16.64
CA GLY A 72 3.19 16.79 17.13
C GLY A 72 2.18 15.67 17.05
N LEU A 73 2.65 14.46 16.75
CA LEU A 73 1.91 13.22 16.97
C LEU A 73 1.53 13.13 18.46
N SER A 74 0.23 12.89 18.74
CA SER A 74 -0.26 12.71 20.11
C SER A 74 -0.48 11.23 20.37
N SER A 75 0.30 10.65 21.30
CA SER A 75 0.07 9.28 21.76
C SER A 75 -1.04 9.27 22.83
N LYS A 76 -2.20 8.77 22.49
CA LYS A 76 -3.30 8.44 23.42
C LYS A 76 -3.92 7.10 23.05
N GLN A 77 -4.38 6.39 24.11
CA GLN A 77 -5.16 5.16 24.03
C GLN A 77 -6.27 5.27 22.96
N PRO A 78 -6.59 4.20 22.19
CA PRO A 78 -7.45 4.27 21.01
C PRO A 78 -8.84 4.76 21.40
N SER A 79 -9.11 6.04 21.20
CA SER A 79 -10.45 6.60 21.08
C SER A 79 -10.77 6.64 19.59
N ALA A 80 -12.00 6.28 19.24
CA ALA A 80 -12.49 6.54 17.88
C ALA A 80 -12.14 7.98 17.49
N PRO A 81 -11.69 8.25 16.24
CA PRO A 81 -11.42 9.60 15.79
C PRO A 81 -12.66 10.46 16.07
N GLU A 82 -12.47 11.62 16.71
CA GLU A 82 -13.58 12.56 16.89
C GLU A 82 -14.12 12.92 15.50
N ILE A 83 -15.42 12.76 15.31
CA ILE A 83 -16.11 13.21 14.09
C ILE A 83 -15.99 14.74 14.06
N VAL A 84 -15.05 15.25 13.30
CA VAL A 84 -14.92 16.67 13.06
C VAL A 84 -15.95 17.02 11.97
N THR A 85 -17.01 17.74 12.36
CA THR A 85 -17.96 18.26 11.37
C THR A 85 -17.21 19.21 10.41
N PRO A 86 -17.34 19.03 9.08
CA PRO A 86 -16.71 19.93 8.11
C PRO A 86 -17.10 21.39 8.37
N ILE A 87 -16.14 22.27 8.23
CA ILE A 87 -16.38 23.72 8.29
C ILE A 87 -17.05 24.11 6.99
N GLU A 88 -17.98 25.06 7.03
CA GLU A 88 -18.58 25.65 5.83
C GLU A 88 -17.46 26.13 4.88
N ASP A 89 -17.46 25.72 3.62
CA ASP A 89 -16.41 25.90 2.61
C ASP A 89 -15.17 24.95 2.71
N SER A 90 -15.18 23.94 3.58
CA SER A 90 -14.13 22.92 3.64
C SER A 90 -14.16 22.01 2.40
N THR A 91 -12.97 21.58 1.95
CA THR A 91 -12.80 20.73 0.77
C THR A 91 -11.97 19.49 1.11
N PHE A 92 -12.37 18.33 0.57
CA PHE A 92 -11.63 17.10 0.75
C PHE A 92 -11.59 16.27 -0.55
N GLU A 93 -10.37 15.89 -0.95
CA GLU A 93 -10.15 15.04 -2.12
C GLU A 93 -9.05 14.01 -1.84
N ILE A 94 -9.20 12.80 -2.38
CA ILE A 94 -8.12 11.82 -2.51
C ILE A 94 -7.93 11.50 -3.99
N HIS A 95 -6.71 11.70 -4.49
CA HIS A 95 -6.33 11.37 -5.84
C HIS A 95 -5.51 10.08 -5.83
N PHE A 96 -6.06 8.99 -6.31
CA PHE A 96 -5.36 7.73 -6.53
C PHE A 96 -4.72 7.75 -7.92
N LEU A 97 -3.44 8.08 -7.97
CA LEU A 97 -2.73 8.30 -9.23
C LEU A 97 -2.48 6.99 -9.98
N ASP A 98 -2.69 6.99 -11.30
CA ASP A 98 -2.24 5.90 -12.17
C ASP A 98 -0.71 5.96 -12.32
N VAL A 99 0.01 5.32 -11.43
CA VAL A 99 1.47 5.16 -11.46
C VAL A 99 1.91 3.80 -11.99
N GLY A 100 1.05 3.12 -12.77
CA GLY A 100 1.29 1.76 -13.18
C GLY A 100 1.16 0.78 -12.00
N GLN A 101 2.06 -0.20 -11.92
CA GLN A 101 2.08 -1.10 -10.75
C GLN A 101 2.69 -0.36 -9.57
N GLY A 102 1.91 -0.20 -8.49
CA GLY A 102 2.30 0.53 -7.29
C GLY A 102 1.23 1.44 -6.74
N ASP A 103 1.48 2.02 -5.59
CA ASP A 103 0.57 2.95 -4.90
C ASP A 103 1.06 4.39 -5.00
N CYS A 104 0.13 5.31 -5.18
CA CYS A 104 0.36 6.74 -5.01
C CYS A 104 -0.98 7.42 -4.75
N ALA A 105 -1.18 7.91 -3.54
CA ALA A 105 -2.40 8.63 -3.16
C ALA A 105 -2.07 10.03 -2.62
N LEU A 106 -2.66 11.06 -3.21
CA LEU A 106 -2.55 12.43 -2.74
C LEU A 106 -3.85 12.84 -2.05
N VAL A 107 -3.78 13.13 -0.77
CA VAL A 107 -4.90 13.64 0.03
C VAL A 107 -4.78 15.15 0.13
N LEU A 108 -5.82 15.85 -0.26
CA LEU A 108 -5.95 17.30 -0.15
C LEU A 108 -7.12 17.66 0.76
N CYS A 109 -6.90 18.48 1.75
CA CYS A 109 -7.93 18.97 2.66
C CYS A 109 -7.64 20.40 3.10
N ASP A 110 -8.55 21.33 2.80
CA ASP A 110 -8.47 22.74 3.22
C ASP A 110 -7.14 23.45 2.87
N GLY A 111 -6.61 23.15 1.69
CA GLY A 111 -5.32 23.66 1.23
C GLY A 111 -4.10 22.99 1.85
N LYS A 112 -4.28 21.94 2.64
CA LYS A 112 -3.26 21.05 3.18
C LYS A 112 -3.08 19.84 2.29
N ALA A 113 -1.87 19.24 2.28
CA ALA A 113 -1.54 18.12 1.41
C ALA A 113 -0.79 16.99 2.16
N MET A 114 -1.19 15.77 1.89
CA MET A 114 -0.48 14.56 2.31
C MET A 114 -0.31 13.62 1.11
N LEU A 115 0.92 13.26 0.81
CA LEU A 115 1.23 12.26 -0.22
C LEU A 115 1.56 10.92 0.45
N ILE A 116 0.85 9.87 0.04
CA ILE A 116 1.04 8.50 0.51
C ILE A 116 1.55 7.68 -0.67
N ASP A 117 2.79 7.22 -0.56
CA ASP A 117 3.53 6.51 -1.60
C ASP A 117 3.68 7.30 -2.92
N GLY A 118 4.41 6.76 -3.88
CA GLY A 118 4.74 7.45 -5.11
C GLY A 118 4.92 6.54 -6.34
N GLY A 119 4.61 5.25 -6.20
CA GLY A 119 4.85 4.28 -7.25
C GLY A 119 6.33 3.95 -7.44
N GLU A 120 6.65 3.27 -8.54
CA GLU A 120 8.01 2.93 -8.93
C GLU A 120 8.87 4.17 -9.22
N ALA A 121 10.19 4.01 -9.16
CA ALA A 121 11.14 5.10 -9.44
C ALA A 121 11.00 5.68 -10.87
N SER A 122 10.53 4.88 -11.84
CA SER A 122 10.20 5.32 -13.19
C SER A 122 9.07 6.36 -13.23
N GLU A 123 8.19 6.37 -12.23
CA GLU A 123 7.04 7.25 -12.13
C GLU A 123 7.34 8.59 -11.45
N SER A 124 8.57 8.79 -10.93
CA SER A 124 9.00 10.04 -10.27
C SER A 124 8.65 11.30 -11.07
N SER A 125 8.85 11.27 -12.39
CA SER A 125 8.53 12.39 -13.27
C SER A 125 7.02 12.66 -13.37
N LYS A 126 6.20 11.61 -13.29
CA LYS A 126 4.74 11.71 -13.30
C LYS A 126 4.24 12.33 -12.00
N VAL A 127 4.73 11.86 -10.86
CA VAL A 127 4.39 12.42 -9.54
C VAL A 127 4.78 13.89 -9.47
N TYR A 128 6.01 14.24 -9.87
CA TYR A 128 6.47 15.63 -10.00
C TYR A 128 5.49 16.47 -10.84
N ALA A 129 5.17 16.00 -12.05
CA ALA A 129 4.32 16.75 -12.98
C ALA A 129 2.88 16.89 -12.46
N TYR A 130 2.39 15.90 -11.72
CA TYR A 130 1.06 15.91 -11.14
C TYR A 130 0.95 16.94 -10.03
N LEU A 131 1.88 16.94 -9.06
CA LEU A 131 1.93 17.95 -8.00
C LEU A 131 2.08 19.36 -8.58
N LYS A 132 2.95 19.52 -9.57
CA LYS A 132 3.12 20.80 -10.27
C LYS A 132 1.84 21.27 -10.99
N LYS A 133 1.11 20.35 -11.63
CA LYS A 133 -0.17 20.68 -12.28
C LYS A 133 -1.21 21.17 -11.29
N LEU A 134 -1.24 20.61 -10.08
CA LEU A 134 -2.15 21.02 -9.01
C LEU A 134 -1.65 22.23 -8.22
N GLY A 135 -0.39 22.65 -8.40
CA GLY A 135 0.22 23.73 -7.62
C GLY A 135 0.55 23.33 -6.18
N VAL A 136 0.70 22.03 -5.91
CA VAL A 136 1.05 21.49 -4.57
C VAL A 136 2.58 21.52 -4.44
N ASP A 137 3.13 22.66 -4.06
CA ASP A 137 4.57 22.88 -3.85
C ASP A 137 5.01 22.74 -2.39
N HIS A 138 4.06 22.43 -1.51
CA HIS A 138 4.25 22.10 -0.10
C HIS A 138 3.33 20.96 0.32
N MET A 139 3.86 20.04 1.12
CA MET A 139 3.14 18.92 1.73
C MET A 139 3.30 18.99 3.25
N ASP A 140 2.21 18.89 3.98
CA ASP A 140 2.25 18.77 5.44
C ASP A 140 2.85 17.40 5.84
N TYR A 141 2.50 16.37 5.08
CA TYR A 141 2.98 14.99 5.30
C TYR A 141 3.39 14.29 4.01
N ILE A 142 4.44 13.49 4.09
CA ILE A 142 4.74 12.44 3.13
C ILE A 142 4.79 11.11 3.89
N VAL A 143 4.08 10.12 3.40
CA VAL A 143 3.98 8.79 4.00
C VAL A 143 4.57 7.77 3.04
N ALA A 144 5.59 7.06 3.49
CA ALA A 144 6.09 5.86 2.84
C ALA A 144 5.49 4.67 3.60
N THR A 145 4.49 3.99 3.04
CA THR A 145 3.79 2.93 3.76
C THR A 145 4.72 1.80 4.14
N HIS A 146 5.60 1.39 3.24
CA HIS A 146 6.66 0.41 3.47
C HIS A 146 7.78 0.58 2.42
N ALA A 147 8.85 -0.22 2.51
CA ALA A 147 10.09 0.06 1.79
C ALA A 147 10.19 -0.52 0.37
N HIS A 148 9.15 -1.12 -0.20
CA HIS A 148 9.19 -1.64 -1.57
C HIS A 148 9.25 -0.53 -2.61
N SER A 149 9.85 -0.82 -3.76
CA SER A 149 10.15 0.16 -4.80
C SER A 149 8.91 0.73 -5.46
N ASP A 150 7.87 -0.05 -5.62
CA ASP A 150 6.58 0.32 -6.20
C ASP A 150 5.70 1.18 -5.27
N HIS A 151 6.23 1.52 -4.09
CA HIS A 151 5.65 2.49 -3.15
C HIS A 151 6.54 3.71 -3.00
N ILE A 152 7.82 3.52 -2.62
CA ILE A 152 8.69 4.67 -2.29
C ILE A 152 9.48 5.19 -3.48
N GLY A 153 9.51 4.49 -4.60
CA GLY A 153 10.39 4.81 -5.73
C GLY A 153 10.15 6.20 -6.31
N GLY A 154 8.89 6.58 -6.49
CA GLY A 154 8.49 7.86 -7.06
C GLY A 154 8.51 9.04 -6.10
N LEU A 155 8.65 8.82 -4.77
CA LEU A 155 8.67 9.89 -3.76
C LEU A 155 9.81 10.89 -3.99
N SER A 156 10.92 10.47 -4.60
CA SER A 156 11.99 11.38 -5.00
C SER A 156 11.51 12.45 -6.00
N GLY A 157 10.53 12.14 -6.85
CA GLY A 157 9.90 13.11 -7.75
C GLY A 157 9.10 14.16 -7.00
N ALA A 158 8.29 13.75 -6.03
CA ALA A 158 7.55 14.65 -5.15
C ALA A 158 8.49 15.59 -4.39
N LEU A 159 9.48 15.03 -3.69
CA LEU A 159 10.46 15.77 -2.87
C LEU A 159 11.40 16.67 -3.69
N SER A 160 11.55 16.42 -4.99
CA SER A 160 12.31 17.32 -5.87
C SER A 160 11.52 18.59 -6.28
N TYR A 161 10.21 18.57 -6.11
CA TYR A 161 9.33 19.69 -6.45
C TYR A 161 8.77 20.38 -5.21
N ALA A 162 8.19 19.63 -4.29
CA ALA A 162 7.52 20.14 -3.11
C ALA A 162 8.38 20.02 -1.85
N THR A 163 8.24 20.98 -0.94
CA THR A 163 8.75 20.87 0.42
C THR A 163 7.83 19.98 1.26
N VAL A 164 8.34 19.41 2.35
CA VAL A 164 7.55 18.59 3.28
C VAL A 164 7.89 18.94 4.73
N ASP A 165 6.86 18.98 5.58
CA ASP A 165 7.05 19.24 7.01
C ASP A 165 7.42 17.97 7.78
N MET A 166 6.72 16.85 7.52
CA MET A 166 6.93 15.59 8.22
C MET A 166 6.91 14.39 7.28
N ALA A 167 7.88 13.49 7.46
CA ALA A 167 7.98 12.24 6.73
C ALA A 167 7.69 11.06 7.65
N LEU A 168 6.67 10.26 7.33
CA LEU A 168 6.30 9.04 8.05
C LEU A 168 6.77 7.82 7.27
N CYS A 169 7.43 6.87 7.97
CA CYS A 169 7.86 5.59 7.40
C CYS A 169 8.01 4.59 8.56
N PRO A 170 7.67 3.30 8.41
CA PRO A 170 7.75 2.33 9.50
C PRO A 170 9.18 1.98 9.89
N MET A 171 10.17 2.48 9.16
CA MET A 171 11.60 2.22 9.41
C MET A 171 12.46 3.42 9.01
N THR A 172 13.60 3.57 9.69
CA THR A 172 14.57 4.66 9.42
C THR A 172 15.69 4.25 8.47
N SER A 173 15.82 2.96 8.17
CA SER A 173 16.83 2.41 7.26
C SER A 173 16.33 1.17 6.55
N TYR A 174 16.69 1.03 5.27
CA TYR A 174 16.44 -0.16 4.48
C TYR A 174 17.47 -0.21 3.35
N ASP A 175 18.01 -1.39 3.07
CA ASP A 175 19.06 -1.55 2.04
C ASP A 175 18.47 -1.65 0.64
N SER A 176 18.06 -0.51 0.09
CA SER A 176 17.64 -0.40 -1.31
C SER A 176 18.01 0.95 -1.91
N LYS A 177 18.15 1.00 -3.23
CA LYS A 177 18.44 2.24 -3.95
C LYS A 177 17.30 3.26 -3.83
N THR A 178 16.06 2.78 -3.83
CA THR A 178 14.86 3.61 -3.71
C THR A 178 14.78 4.24 -2.34
N PHE A 179 15.01 3.47 -1.27
CA PHE A 179 15.03 3.97 0.09
C PHE A 179 16.17 5.00 0.31
N ASN A 180 17.37 4.70 -0.21
CA ASN A 180 18.50 5.64 -0.17
C ASN A 180 18.21 6.93 -0.94
N SER A 181 17.46 6.85 -2.04
CA SER A 181 17.00 8.04 -2.78
C SER A 181 15.99 8.85 -1.96
N PHE A 182 14.97 8.20 -1.39
CA PHE A 182 13.97 8.83 -0.53
C PHE A 182 14.62 9.58 0.63
N THR A 183 15.46 8.91 1.43
CA THR A 183 16.15 9.53 2.58
C THR A 183 17.10 10.65 2.16
N LYS A 184 17.77 10.53 1.00
CA LYS A 184 18.61 11.59 0.45
C LYS A 184 17.82 12.87 0.18
N TYR A 185 16.65 12.77 -0.46
CA TYR A 185 15.84 13.95 -0.78
C TYR A 185 15.21 14.56 0.48
N LEU A 186 14.81 13.76 1.47
CA LEU A 186 14.39 14.26 2.79
C LEU A 186 15.54 15.03 3.47
N GLY A 187 16.74 14.44 3.50
CA GLY A 187 17.92 15.08 4.10
C GLY A 187 18.32 16.40 3.43
N GLN A 188 18.07 16.57 2.13
CA GLN A 188 18.29 17.83 1.43
C GLN A 188 17.34 18.94 1.91
N GLN A 189 16.18 18.57 2.44
CA GLN A 189 15.19 19.48 3.04
C GLN A 189 15.36 19.59 4.57
N GLY A 190 16.32 18.86 5.17
CA GLY A 190 16.51 18.84 6.62
C GLY A 190 15.45 18.03 7.38
N VAL A 191 14.67 17.21 6.67
CA VAL A 191 13.61 16.39 7.25
C VAL A 191 14.13 15.00 7.56
N SER A 192 13.80 14.49 8.75
CA SER A 192 14.08 13.12 9.18
C SER A 192 12.81 12.28 9.16
N ILE A 193 12.98 10.96 9.00
CA ILE A 193 11.87 10.02 9.11
C ILE A 193 11.39 9.97 10.57
N THR A 194 10.07 10.09 10.73
CA THR A 194 9.33 9.76 11.95
C THR A 194 8.69 8.38 11.77
N VAL A 195 8.95 7.47 12.70
CA VAL A 195 8.28 6.17 12.76
C VAL A 195 7.02 6.34 13.60
N PRO A 196 5.82 6.22 13.00
CA PRO A 196 4.59 6.38 13.77
C PRO A 196 4.27 5.11 14.55
N GLU A 197 3.58 5.28 15.67
CA GLU A 197 3.08 4.18 16.49
C GLU A 197 1.59 3.92 16.21
N PRO A 198 1.11 2.66 16.28
CA PRO A 198 -0.31 2.38 16.17
C PRO A 198 -1.10 3.09 17.28
N GLY A 199 -2.16 3.78 16.90
CA GLY A 199 -2.95 4.66 17.77
C GLY A 199 -2.55 6.14 17.72
N ASP A 200 -1.45 6.50 17.07
CA ASP A 200 -1.13 7.90 16.81
C ASP A 200 -2.20 8.57 15.95
N THR A 201 -2.47 9.83 16.25
CA THR A 201 -3.44 10.64 15.50
C THR A 201 -2.85 11.99 15.13
N PHE A 202 -3.24 12.49 13.97
CA PHE A 202 -2.88 13.82 13.49
C PHE A 202 -3.97 14.37 12.57
N SER A 203 -3.88 15.63 12.18
CA SER A 203 -4.89 16.29 11.33
C SER A 203 -4.30 16.73 10.00
N LEU A 204 -5.13 16.75 8.97
CA LEU A 204 -4.86 17.39 7.69
C LEU A 204 -6.03 18.32 7.36
N GLY A 205 -5.87 19.62 7.60
CA GLY A 205 -7.02 20.54 7.58
C GLY A 205 -8.08 20.11 8.60
N SER A 206 -9.31 19.95 8.18
CA SER A 206 -10.43 19.45 8.98
C SER A 206 -10.54 17.93 9.01
N ALA A 207 -9.70 17.21 8.26
CA ALA A 207 -9.66 15.76 8.34
C ALA A 207 -8.84 15.27 9.54
N SER A 208 -9.31 14.20 10.19
CA SER A 208 -8.59 13.48 11.24
C SER A 208 -7.99 12.19 10.68
N ILE A 209 -6.77 11.89 11.07
CA ILE A 209 -6.03 10.72 10.58
C ILE A 209 -5.56 9.91 11.78
N ALA A 210 -5.81 8.60 11.75
CA ALA A 210 -5.34 7.65 12.74
C ALA A 210 -4.42 6.60 12.09
N VAL A 211 -3.32 6.29 12.77
CA VAL A 211 -2.41 5.19 12.40
C VAL A 211 -2.95 3.90 13.02
N LEU A 212 -3.29 2.92 12.21
CA LEU A 212 -3.83 1.63 12.65
C LEU A 212 -2.83 0.48 12.53
N GLY A 213 -1.73 0.68 11.87
CA GLY A 213 -0.65 -0.28 11.69
C GLY A 213 0.64 0.39 11.21
N PRO A 214 1.77 -0.34 11.33
CA PRO A 214 1.91 -1.74 11.76
C PRO A 214 1.78 -1.92 13.28
N GLN A 215 1.20 -3.04 13.76
CA GLN A 215 0.99 -3.30 15.19
C GLN A 215 2.24 -3.75 15.93
N LYS A 216 3.25 -4.20 15.20
CA LYS A 216 4.54 -4.69 15.70
C LYS A 216 5.56 -4.72 14.56
N SER A 217 6.77 -5.14 14.83
CA SER A 217 7.75 -5.46 13.77
C SER A 217 7.38 -6.76 13.06
N TYR A 218 7.57 -6.81 11.75
CA TYR A 218 7.33 -7.96 10.90
C TYR A 218 8.55 -8.28 10.03
N ASP A 219 8.77 -9.56 9.75
CA ASP A 219 9.81 -10.01 8.81
C ASP A 219 9.39 -9.75 7.35
N ASN A 220 8.08 -9.86 7.07
CA ASN A 220 7.52 -9.51 5.77
C ASN A 220 7.39 -7.98 5.66
N ILE A 221 8.03 -7.40 4.66
CA ILE A 221 8.06 -5.95 4.45
C ILE A 221 6.65 -5.40 4.14
N ASN A 222 5.79 -6.15 3.45
CA ASN A 222 4.40 -5.75 3.21
C ASN A 222 3.64 -5.55 4.51
N ASP A 223 3.82 -6.44 5.48
CA ASP A 223 3.15 -6.37 6.79
C ASP A 223 3.64 -5.17 7.64
N THR A 224 4.77 -4.54 7.26
CA THR A 224 5.22 -3.29 7.90
C THR A 224 4.47 -2.05 7.42
N SER A 225 3.52 -2.19 6.50
CA SER A 225 2.77 -1.07 5.92
C SER A 225 2.11 -0.21 6.99
N ILE A 226 2.33 1.10 6.90
CA ILE A 226 1.54 2.08 7.65
C ILE A 226 0.11 2.02 7.12
N VAL A 227 -0.82 1.65 7.99
CA VAL A 227 -2.26 1.63 7.69
C VAL A 227 -2.88 2.87 8.30
N LEU A 228 -3.54 3.68 7.47
CA LEU A 228 -4.16 4.94 7.87
C LEU A 228 -5.67 4.89 7.72
N LYS A 229 -6.39 5.35 8.75
CA LYS A 229 -7.80 5.72 8.64
C LYS A 229 -7.92 7.22 8.61
N VAL A 230 -8.45 7.78 7.51
CA VAL A 230 -8.74 9.20 7.35
C VAL A 230 -10.24 9.41 7.53
N VAL A 231 -10.63 10.35 8.37
CA VAL A 231 -12.03 10.70 8.64
C VAL A 231 -12.27 12.16 8.29
N TYR A 232 -13.29 12.41 7.47
CA TYR A 232 -13.74 13.74 7.10
C TYR A 232 -15.27 13.83 7.18
N GLY A 233 -15.77 14.56 8.15
CA GLY A 233 -17.20 14.54 8.49
C GLY A 233 -17.66 13.15 8.93
N THR A 234 -18.64 12.59 8.24
CA THR A 234 -19.13 11.22 8.45
C THR A 234 -18.54 10.22 7.45
N THR A 235 -17.73 10.68 6.48
CA THR A 235 -17.04 9.82 5.52
C THR A 235 -15.69 9.38 6.07
N SER A 236 -15.25 8.20 5.67
CA SER A 236 -13.97 7.66 6.10
C SER A 236 -13.29 6.82 5.02
N PHE A 237 -11.96 6.78 5.06
CA PHE A 237 -11.11 6.17 4.05
C PHE A 237 -10.05 5.34 4.76
N LEU A 238 -9.98 4.05 4.43
CA LEU A 238 -8.97 3.14 4.95
C LEU A 238 -7.92 2.86 3.87
N LEU A 239 -6.68 3.27 4.13
CA LEU A 239 -5.53 3.16 3.23
C LEU A 239 -4.55 2.15 3.85
N THR A 240 -4.40 0.98 3.22
CA THR A 240 -3.77 -0.20 3.84
C THR A 240 -2.36 -0.47 3.35
N GLY A 241 -1.86 0.30 2.36
CA GLY A 241 -0.63 -0.09 1.66
C GLY A 241 -0.72 -1.54 1.18
N ASP A 242 0.30 -2.32 1.47
CA ASP A 242 0.37 -3.74 1.11
C ASP A 242 0.24 -4.68 2.30
N ALA A 243 -0.31 -4.19 3.43
CA ALA A 243 -0.57 -5.02 4.60
C ALA A 243 -1.25 -6.35 4.22
N GLU A 244 -0.63 -7.46 4.60
CA GLU A 244 -1.13 -8.80 4.32
C GLU A 244 -1.91 -9.37 5.51
N ARG A 245 -2.37 -10.60 5.38
CA ARG A 245 -3.25 -11.24 6.38
C ARG A 245 -2.71 -11.25 7.80
N THR A 246 -1.39 -11.26 7.98
CA THR A 246 -0.78 -11.24 9.32
C THR A 246 -0.98 -9.88 9.97
N ALA A 247 -0.68 -8.80 9.25
CA ALA A 247 -0.91 -7.44 9.74
C ALA A 247 -2.40 -7.16 9.90
N GLU A 248 -3.25 -7.58 8.95
CA GLU A 248 -4.71 -7.46 9.06
C GLU A 248 -5.24 -8.15 10.33
N ALA A 249 -4.78 -9.36 10.64
CA ALA A 249 -5.20 -10.09 11.83
C ALA A 249 -4.78 -9.39 13.13
N ASP A 250 -3.58 -8.80 13.16
CA ASP A 250 -3.11 -8.04 14.32
C ASP A 250 -3.90 -6.72 14.49
N ILE A 251 -4.23 -6.03 13.40
CA ILE A 251 -5.08 -4.83 13.41
C ILE A 251 -6.50 -5.16 13.92
N LEU A 252 -7.09 -6.27 13.45
CA LEU A 252 -8.37 -6.77 13.94
C LEU A 252 -8.32 -7.09 15.44
N ALA A 253 -7.24 -7.72 15.89
CA ALA A 253 -7.05 -8.06 17.31
C ALA A 253 -6.88 -6.82 18.20
N ALA A 254 -6.37 -5.71 17.65
CA ALA A 254 -6.23 -4.45 18.36
C ALA A 254 -7.58 -3.75 18.64
N GLY A 255 -8.66 -4.13 17.92
CA GLY A 255 -10.02 -3.68 18.18
C GLY A 255 -10.31 -2.24 17.78
N TYR A 256 -9.59 -1.69 16.79
CA TYR A 256 -9.92 -0.38 16.21
C TYR A 256 -11.24 -0.43 15.43
N ASP A 257 -11.93 0.70 15.36
CA ASP A 257 -13.01 0.89 14.41
C ASP A 257 -12.45 1.00 12.99
N LEU A 258 -12.63 -0.05 12.16
CA LEU A 258 -12.17 -0.13 10.79
C LEU A 258 -13.22 0.32 9.77
N SER A 259 -14.49 0.53 10.21
CA SER A 259 -15.58 0.89 9.29
C SER A 259 -15.20 2.10 8.43
N SER A 260 -15.34 1.98 7.10
CA SER A 260 -14.88 3.02 6.20
C SER A 260 -15.70 3.07 4.92
N SER A 261 -16.03 4.28 4.45
CA SER A 261 -16.78 4.50 3.20
C SER A 261 -16.00 3.99 1.99
N VAL A 262 -14.67 4.18 2.01
CA VAL A 262 -13.78 3.83 0.90
C VAL A 262 -12.60 3.01 1.43
N LEU A 263 -12.32 1.88 0.78
CA LEU A 263 -11.15 1.04 1.03
C LEU A 263 -10.16 1.17 -0.14
N LYS A 264 -8.89 1.57 0.14
CA LYS A 264 -7.78 1.23 -0.75
C LYS A 264 -7.47 -0.25 -0.53
N VAL A 265 -7.74 -1.07 -1.54
CA VAL A 265 -7.53 -2.52 -1.47
C VAL A 265 -6.05 -2.83 -1.26
N GLY A 266 -5.75 -3.70 -0.31
CA GLY A 266 -4.38 -4.07 0.05
C GLY A 266 -3.63 -4.74 -1.10
N HIS A 267 -2.34 -4.47 -1.20
CA HIS A 267 -1.36 -5.14 -2.05
C HIS A 267 -1.84 -5.26 -3.51
N HIS A 268 -2.32 -4.15 -4.07
CA HIS A 268 -2.79 -4.02 -5.46
C HIS A 268 -3.86 -5.04 -5.86
N GLY A 269 -4.58 -5.61 -4.89
CA GLY A 269 -5.56 -6.67 -5.12
C GLY A 269 -4.97 -8.08 -5.16
N SER A 270 -3.82 -8.30 -4.50
CA SER A 270 -3.27 -9.64 -4.22
C SER A 270 -4.24 -10.49 -3.41
N ASP A 271 -4.19 -11.80 -3.57
CA ASP A 271 -4.93 -12.75 -2.73
C ASP A 271 -4.31 -12.93 -1.33
N THR A 272 -3.15 -12.31 -1.06
CA THR A 272 -2.51 -12.31 0.27
C THR A 272 -3.11 -11.28 1.22
N SER A 273 -3.88 -10.30 0.69
CA SER A 273 -4.46 -9.17 1.43
C SER A 273 -5.99 -9.13 1.31
N THR A 274 -6.60 -8.18 1.98
CA THR A 274 -8.05 -7.93 1.98
C THR A 274 -8.80 -9.23 2.29
N SER A 275 -8.47 -9.82 3.45
CA SER A 275 -9.09 -11.05 3.92
C SER A 275 -10.58 -10.83 4.23
N TYR A 276 -11.40 -11.88 4.16
CA TYR A 276 -12.82 -11.78 4.51
C TYR A 276 -13.08 -11.21 5.92
N PRO A 277 -12.34 -11.65 6.97
CA PRO A 277 -12.51 -11.05 8.30
C PRO A 277 -12.24 -9.54 8.29
N PHE A 278 -11.18 -9.10 7.60
CA PHE A 278 -10.83 -7.69 7.50
C PHE A 278 -11.88 -6.91 6.71
N LEU A 279 -12.26 -7.38 5.53
CA LEU A 279 -13.27 -6.73 4.69
C LEU A 279 -14.63 -6.61 5.41
N ARG A 280 -14.99 -7.59 6.24
CA ARG A 280 -16.23 -7.60 7.02
C ARG A 280 -16.25 -6.52 8.11
N GLU A 281 -15.10 -6.22 8.72
CA GLU A 281 -15.00 -5.14 9.71
C GLU A 281 -14.92 -3.76 9.04
N VAL A 282 -14.32 -3.68 7.83
CA VAL A 282 -14.25 -2.42 7.08
C VAL A 282 -15.60 -2.03 6.47
N MET A 283 -16.37 -2.99 5.96
CA MET A 283 -17.69 -2.79 5.32
C MET A 283 -17.74 -1.61 4.33
N PRO A 284 -16.81 -1.53 3.37
CA PRO A 284 -16.72 -0.36 2.51
C PRO A 284 -17.85 -0.37 1.46
N GLU A 285 -18.40 0.81 1.15
CA GLU A 285 -19.28 0.97 -0.01
C GLU A 285 -18.49 0.98 -1.31
N TYR A 286 -17.28 1.54 -1.27
CA TYR A 286 -16.40 1.68 -2.43
C TYR A 286 -15.01 1.10 -2.13
N ALA A 287 -14.37 0.56 -3.17
CA ALA A 287 -12.99 0.12 -3.12
C ALA A 287 -12.20 0.69 -4.29
N VAL A 288 -10.97 1.11 -4.04
CA VAL A 288 -10.02 1.52 -5.07
C VAL A 288 -8.86 0.54 -5.11
N ILE A 289 -8.57 0.01 -6.30
CA ILE A 289 -7.42 -0.86 -6.55
C ILE A 289 -6.39 -0.08 -7.35
N GLN A 290 -5.29 0.29 -6.74
CA GLN A 290 -4.14 0.84 -7.43
C GLN A 290 -3.31 -0.30 -8.00
N VAL A 291 -3.29 -0.43 -9.31
CA VAL A 291 -2.69 -1.58 -10.01
C VAL A 291 -2.35 -1.22 -11.45
N GLY A 292 -1.26 -1.77 -11.94
CA GLY A 292 -0.78 -1.52 -13.30
C GLY A 292 -1.46 -2.38 -14.37
N LYS A 293 -1.75 -1.78 -15.51
CA LYS A 293 -2.30 -2.50 -16.65
C LYS A 293 -1.31 -3.54 -17.17
N GLY A 294 -1.74 -4.80 -17.21
CA GLY A 294 -0.93 -5.90 -17.73
C GLY A 294 0.27 -6.25 -16.84
N ASN A 295 0.16 -5.97 -15.53
CA ASN A 295 1.19 -6.32 -14.56
C ASN A 295 1.51 -7.83 -14.59
N SER A 296 2.73 -8.20 -14.22
CA SER A 296 3.19 -9.59 -14.25
C SER A 296 2.74 -10.42 -13.05
N TYR A 297 2.14 -9.79 -12.04
CA TYR A 297 1.68 -10.43 -10.81
C TYR A 297 0.30 -11.08 -10.94
N GLY A 298 -0.46 -10.71 -11.99
CA GLY A 298 -1.84 -11.15 -12.15
C GLY A 298 -2.82 -10.45 -11.21
N HIS A 299 -2.45 -9.27 -10.71
CA HIS A 299 -3.30 -8.43 -9.87
C HIS A 299 -4.24 -7.55 -10.72
N PRO A 300 -5.45 -7.20 -10.20
CA PRO A 300 -6.06 -7.82 -9.04
C PRO A 300 -6.42 -9.28 -9.33
N THR A 301 -6.28 -10.13 -8.32
CA THR A 301 -6.64 -11.55 -8.45
C THR A 301 -8.17 -11.73 -8.44
N GLU A 302 -8.65 -12.81 -9.05
CA GLU A 302 -10.08 -13.14 -8.99
C GLU A 302 -10.55 -13.41 -7.57
N ASP A 303 -9.69 -13.94 -6.71
CA ASP A 303 -9.97 -14.14 -5.29
C ASP A 303 -10.34 -12.81 -4.60
N THR A 304 -9.56 -11.76 -4.84
CA THR A 304 -9.86 -10.44 -4.28
C THR A 304 -11.10 -9.81 -4.91
N LEU A 305 -11.24 -9.92 -6.25
CA LEU A 305 -12.41 -9.37 -6.94
C LEU A 305 -13.71 -10.07 -6.51
N SER A 306 -13.68 -11.39 -6.27
CA SER A 306 -14.86 -12.12 -5.79
C SER A 306 -15.25 -11.72 -4.37
N LYS A 307 -14.28 -11.52 -3.46
CA LYS A 307 -14.57 -11.03 -2.11
C LYS A 307 -15.28 -9.66 -2.13
N LEU A 308 -14.82 -8.77 -3.00
CA LEU A 308 -15.46 -7.44 -3.16
C LEU A 308 -16.87 -7.53 -3.77
N ARG A 309 -17.11 -8.48 -4.68
CA ARG A 309 -18.47 -8.76 -5.21
C ARG A 309 -19.38 -9.35 -4.16
N ASP A 310 -18.89 -10.32 -3.37
CA ASP A 310 -19.66 -10.95 -2.30
C ASP A 310 -20.08 -9.92 -1.23
N ALA A 311 -19.30 -8.86 -1.06
CA ALA A 311 -19.60 -7.75 -0.15
C ALA A 311 -20.36 -6.60 -0.81
N ASP A 312 -20.81 -6.74 -2.06
CA ASP A 312 -21.51 -5.72 -2.86
C ASP A 312 -20.75 -4.38 -2.98
N VAL A 313 -19.41 -4.44 -2.98
CA VAL A 313 -18.54 -3.26 -3.02
C VAL A 313 -18.39 -2.76 -4.45
N LYS A 314 -18.60 -1.47 -4.66
CA LYS A 314 -18.34 -0.81 -5.94
C LYS A 314 -16.86 -0.55 -6.12
N VAL A 315 -16.24 -1.15 -7.14
CA VAL A 315 -14.80 -1.13 -7.37
C VAL A 315 -14.40 -0.10 -8.40
N TYR A 316 -13.32 0.63 -8.15
CA TYR A 316 -12.58 1.46 -9.09
C TYR A 316 -11.15 0.92 -9.26
N ARG A 317 -10.57 1.03 -10.49
CA ARG A 317 -9.25 0.44 -10.79
C ARG A 317 -8.43 1.33 -11.70
N ASN A 318 -7.17 1.62 -11.32
CA ASN A 318 -6.28 2.47 -12.13
C ASN A 318 -5.95 1.87 -13.49
N ASP A 319 -5.74 0.55 -13.60
CA ASP A 319 -5.41 -0.14 -14.87
C ASP A 319 -6.49 -0.01 -15.95
N LEU A 320 -7.73 0.23 -15.54
CA LEU A 320 -8.89 0.40 -16.40
C LEU A 320 -9.32 1.87 -16.54
N GLN A 321 -9.21 2.66 -15.48
CA GLN A 321 -9.82 3.98 -15.38
C GLN A 321 -8.81 5.15 -15.27
N GLY A 322 -7.50 4.85 -15.24
CA GLY A 322 -6.47 5.87 -15.05
C GLY A 322 -6.48 6.42 -13.63
N THR A 323 -6.09 7.67 -13.47
CA THR A 323 -6.18 8.37 -12.18
C THR A 323 -7.63 8.49 -11.74
N ILE A 324 -7.88 8.15 -10.45
CA ILE A 324 -9.20 8.17 -9.82
C ILE A 324 -9.19 9.27 -8.76
N ILE A 325 -10.14 10.17 -8.81
CA ILE A 325 -10.30 11.22 -7.80
C ILE A 325 -11.58 10.94 -7.04
N CYS A 326 -11.45 10.81 -5.73
CA CYS A 326 -12.57 10.70 -4.79
C CYS A 326 -12.70 12.02 -4.05
N THR A 327 -13.87 12.65 -4.10
CA THR A 327 -14.21 13.86 -3.34
C THR A 327 -15.22 13.53 -2.26
N SER A 328 -15.15 14.24 -1.14
CA SER A 328 -16.13 14.14 -0.07
C SER A 328 -16.65 15.52 0.31
N ASP A 329 -17.96 15.60 0.52
CA ASP A 329 -18.64 16.77 1.13
C ASP A 329 -18.81 16.62 2.66
N GLY A 330 -18.24 15.56 3.25
CA GLY A 330 -18.36 15.21 4.66
C GLY A 330 -19.54 14.31 4.99
N GLU A 331 -20.49 14.10 4.08
CA GLU A 331 -21.65 13.20 4.25
C GLU A 331 -21.64 12.06 3.25
N SER A 332 -21.17 12.34 2.03
CA SER A 332 -21.12 11.41 0.90
C SER A 332 -19.81 11.52 0.14
N VAL A 333 -19.49 10.49 -0.65
CA VAL A 333 -18.33 10.47 -1.54
C VAL A 333 -18.78 10.40 -3.00
N SER A 334 -18.01 11.03 -3.87
CA SER A 334 -18.18 10.95 -5.33
C SER A 334 -16.84 10.68 -6.03
N PHE A 335 -16.91 10.11 -7.24
CA PHE A 335 -15.72 9.70 -7.96
C PHE A 335 -15.69 10.27 -9.37
N ILE A 336 -14.50 10.71 -9.79
CA ILE A 336 -14.19 11.08 -11.16
C ILE A 336 -13.02 10.21 -11.61
N THR A 337 -13.09 9.67 -12.84
CA THR A 337 -12.02 8.85 -13.41
C THR A 337 -11.45 9.52 -14.65
N GLU A 338 -10.13 9.40 -14.85
CA GLU A 338 -9.44 10.00 -15.99
C GLU A 338 -9.94 9.47 -17.33
N LYS A 339 -10.35 8.20 -17.36
CA LYS A 339 -10.82 7.52 -18.56
C LYS A 339 -11.81 6.40 -18.21
N ASN A 340 -12.64 5.98 -19.18
CA ASN A 340 -13.50 4.79 -19.09
C ASN A 340 -14.46 4.76 -17.87
N GLU A 341 -15.10 5.89 -17.56
CA GLU A 341 -16.01 6.01 -16.40
C GLU A 341 -17.06 4.90 -16.33
N SER A 342 -17.60 4.48 -17.47
CA SER A 342 -18.67 3.47 -17.57
C SER A 342 -18.18 2.02 -17.66
N ILE A 343 -16.85 1.77 -17.57
CA ILE A 343 -16.33 0.41 -17.66
C ILE A 343 -16.73 -0.42 -16.45
N GLN A 344 -17.08 -1.69 -16.67
CA GLN A 344 -17.30 -2.63 -15.59
C GLN A 344 -15.94 -3.08 -15.02
N THR A 345 -15.61 -2.63 -13.82
CA THR A 345 -14.29 -2.83 -13.19
C THR A 345 -14.18 -4.14 -12.42
N ASN A 346 -15.32 -4.70 -12.00
CA ASN A 346 -15.41 -5.98 -11.29
C ASN A 346 -16.56 -6.82 -11.85
N PRO A 347 -16.48 -7.28 -13.13
CA PRO A 347 -17.54 -8.06 -13.75
C PRO A 347 -17.66 -9.43 -13.06
N THR A 348 -18.89 -9.91 -12.92
CA THR A 348 -19.10 -11.32 -12.58
C THR A 348 -18.42 -12.16 -13.66
N VAL A 349 -17.46 -12.99 -13.29
CA VAL A 349 -16.92 -13.97 -14.23
C VAL A 349 -18.08 -14.91 -14.55
N THR A 350 -18.58 -14.84 -15.79
CA THR A 350 -19.59 -15.81 -16.25
C THR A 350 -18.88 -17.15 -16.27
N VAL A 351 -19.02 -17.91 -15.21
CA VAL A 351 -18.69 -19.34 -15.24
C VAL A 351 -19.56 -19.92 -16.35
N MET A 352 -18.92 -20.48 -17.38
CA MET A 352 -19.64 -21.11 -18.50
C MET A 352 -20.76 -22.00 -17.94
N PRO A 353 -22.00 -21.96 -18.49
CA PRO A 353 -23.11 -22.75 -17.96
C PRO A 353 -22.72 -24.23 -17.99
N GLY A 354 -22.45 -24.82 -16.85
CA GLY A 354 -22.02 -26.22 -16.71
C GLY A 354 -21.46 -26.58 -15.35
N GLN A 355 -21.18 -25.61 -14.49
CA GLN A 355 -20.90 -25.86 -13.08
C GLN A 355 -22.02 -25.27 -12.23
N ASN A 356 -22.97 -26.14 -11.87
CA ASN A 356 -24.05 -25.81 -10.95
C ASN A 356 -23.47 -25.40 -9.58
N ASP A 357 -23.98 -24.30 -9.01
CA ASP A 357 -23.77 -23.84 -7.64
C ASP A 357 -24.34 -24.79 -6.57
N VAL A 358 -24.50 -26.05 -6.91
CA VAL A 358 -24.86 -27.13 -5.97
C VAL A 358 -23.65 -28.01 -5.81
N GLY A 359 -22.62 -27.48 -5.16
CA GLY A 359 -21.38 -28.21 -4.92
C GLY A 359 -21.02 -28.21 -3.44
N GLU A 360 -20.85 -29.40 -2.86
CA GLU A 360 -20.17 -29.54 -1.60
C GLU A 360 -18.80 -28.86 -1.68
N TYR A 361 -18.55 -27.89 -0.82
CA TYR A 361 -17.23 -27.33 -0.64
C TYR A 361 -16.53 -28.04 0.52
N ILE A 362 -15.23 -28.25 0.38
CA ILE A 362 -14.43 -29.01 1.34
C ILE A 362 -13.46 -28.08 2.03
N GLY A 363 -13.74 -27.72 3.27
CA GLY A 363 -12.88 -26.88 4.11
C GLY A 363 -11.76 -27.69 4.77
N ASN A 364 -10.62 -27.06 4.94
CA ASN A 364 -9.48 -27.57 5.70
C ASN A 364 -9.50 -26.96 7.11
N LYS A 365 -9.77 -27.77 8.14
CA LYS A 365 -9.83 -27.34 9.55
C LYS A 365 -8.57 -26.61 10.02
N ASN A 366 -7.41 -26.97 9.46
CA ASN A 366 -6.12 -26.44 9.90
C ASN A 366 -5.76 -25.13 9.21
N SER A 367 -5.91 -25.07 7.86
CA SER A 367 -5.52 -23.88 7.07
C SER A 367 -6.65 -22.88 6.91
N LYS A 368 -7.88 -23.26 7.34
CA LYS A 368 -9.08 -22.46 7.10
C LYS A 368 -9.30 -22.09 5.62
N LYS A 369 -8.85 -22.96 4.71
CA LYS A 369 -9.12 -22.85 3.28
C LYS A 369 -10.23 -23.79 2.88
N PHE A 370 -11.13 -23.35 1.99
CA PHE A 370 -12.13 -24.25 1.38
C PHE A 370 -11.83 -24.46 -0.11
N HIS A 371 -12.27 -25.59 -0.62
CA HIS A 371 -11.88 -26.14 -1.93
C HIS A 371 -13.09 -26.70 -2.67
N LEU A 372 -13.03 -26.70 -3.99
CA LEU A 372 -13.89 -27.55 -4.80
C LEU A 372 -13.54 -29.04 -4.59
N PRO A 373 -14.49 -29.99 -4.69
CA PRO A 373 -14.22 -31.41 -4.56
C PRO A 373 -13.17 -31.95 -5.54
N THR A 374 -12.99 -31.26 -6.66
CA THR A 374 -12.01 -31.60 -7.70
C THR A 374 -10.62 -31.03 -7.46
N CYS A 375 -10.40 -30.32 -6.34
CA CYS A 375 -9.13 -29.65 -6.06
C CYS A 375 -8.00 -30.67 -5.86
N LYS A 376 -6.86 -30.42 -6.51
CA LYS A 376 -5.66 -31.27 -6.39
C LYS A 376 -5.00 -31.20 -5.01
N THR A 377 -5.35 -30.19 -4.21
CA THR A 377 -4.76 -29.94 -2.87
C THR A 377 -5.79 -30.09 -1.76
N LEU A 378 -6.71 -31.04 -1.88
CA LEU A 378 -7.67 -31.35 -0.82
C LEU A 378 -6.95 -31.72 0.48
N PRO A 379 -7.48 -31.31 1.65
CA PRO A 379 -6.96 -31.76 2.94
C PRO A 379 -7.20 -33.28 3.14
N ALA A 380 -6.39 -33.89 3.99
CA ALA A 380 -6.63 -35.26 4.40
C ALA A 380 -8.04 -35.38 5.04
N GLU A 381 -8.74 -36.49 4.84
CA GLU A 381 -10.15 -36.70 5.26
C GLU A 381 -10.44 -36.29 6.71
N LYS A 382 -9.53 -36.59 7.64
CA LYS A 382 -9.66 -36.22 9.06
C LYS A 382 -9.70 -34.70 9.32
N ASN A 383 -9.22 -33.92 8.37
CA ASN A 383 -9.16 -32.47 8.45
C ASN A 383 -10.22 -31.77 7.58
N GLN A 384 -11.12 -32.53 6.94
CA GLN A 384 -12.18 -31.99 6.11
C GLN A 384 -13.38 -31.53 6.93
N VAL A 385 -13.99 -30.42 6.47
CA VAL A 385 -15.34 -29.94 6.82
C VAL A 385 -16.07 -29.74 5.51
N PHE A 386 -17.34 -30.06 5.47
CA PHE A 386 -18.17 -29.92 4.27
C PHE A 386 -19.11 -28.73 4.42
N PHE A 387 -19.28 -27.97 3.35
CA PHE A 387 -20.19 -26.84 3.25
C PHE A 387 -21.10 -27.03 2.04
N GLU A 388 -22.37 -26.69 2.19
CA GLU A 388 -23.38 -26.82 1.11
C GLU A 388 -23.28 -25.69 0.10
N SER A 389 -22.73 -24.53 0.53
CA SER A 389 -22.52 -23.37 -0.33
C SER A 389 -21.17 -22.71 -0.05
N ARG A 390 -20.72 -21.89 -1.00
CA ARG A 390 -19.56 -21.02 -0.83
C ARG A 390 -19.76 -20.04 0.34
N GLN A 391 -20.98 -19.52 0.48
CA GLN A 391 -21.31 -18.60 1.56
C GLN A 391 -21.21 -19.26 2.93
N ASP A 392 -21.66 -20.50 3.08
CA ASP A 392 -21.53 -21.24 4.34
C ASP A 392 -20.07 -21.42 4.75
N ALA A 393 -19.19 -21.66 3.78
CA ALA A 393 -17.75 -21.75 4.05
C ALA A 393 -17.17 -20.42 4.53
N VAL A 394 -17.55 -19.31 3.88
CA VAL A 394 -17.13 -17.96 4.26
C VAL A 394 -17.65 -17.58 5.64
N ASP A 395 -18.92 -17.82 5.93
CA ASP A 395 -19.56 -17.53 7.22
C ASP A 395 -18.97 -18.37 8.37
N ALA A 396 -18.44 -19.56 8.04
CA ALA A 396 -17.68 -20.38 8.96
C ALA A 396 -16.21 -19.94 9.13
N GLY A 397 -15.80 -18.84 8.52
CA GLY A 397 -14.45 -18.27 8.62
C GLY A 397 -13.40 -18.98 7.78
N TYR A 398 -13.79 -19.55 6.63
CA TYR A 398 -12.88 -20.18 5.69
C TYR A 398 -12.66 -19.28 4.47
N ASP A 399 -11.42 -19.23 3.99
CA ASP A 399 -11.03 -18.52 2.76
C ASP A 399 -11.00 -19.48 1.56
N PRO A 400 -11.23 -18.99 0.33
CA PRO A 400 -11.07 -19.77 -0.88
C PRO A 400 -9.66 -20.34 -1.06
N CYS A 401 -9.54 -21.52 -1.62
CA CYS A 401 -8.25 -22.09 -2.00
C CYS A 401 -7.71 -21.44 -3.28
N GLY A 402 -6.51 -20.89 -3.25
CA GLY A 402 -5.87 -20.25 -4.40
C GLY A 402 -5.64 -21.16 -5.61
N ASN A 403 -5.62 -22.51 -5.41
CA ASN A 403 -5.40 -23.47 -6.51
C ASN A 403 -6.66 -23.81 -7.31
N CYS A 404 -7.78 -24.03 -6.64
CA CYS A 404 -9.03 -24.40 -7.31
C CYS A 404 -10.01 -23.23 -7.46
N LYS A 405 -9.79 -22.13 -6.72
CA LYS A 405 -10.59 -20.91 -6.76
C LYS A 405 -12.10 -21.23 -6.66
N PRO A 406 -12.53 -21.81 -5.52
CA PRO A 406 -13.92 -22.21 -5.31
C PRO A 406 -14.85 -21.03 -5.17
#